data_033e7a5057d697e441e121c0823cd3fb
#
_entry.id   033e7a5057d697e441e121c0823cd3fb
#
_cell.length_a   1.000
_cell.length_b   1.000
_cell.length_c   1.000
_cell.angle_alpha   90.00
_cell.angle_beta   90.00
_cell.angle_gamma   90.00
#
_symmetry.space_group_name_H-M   'P 1'
#
loop_
_entity.id
_entity.type
_entity.pdbx_description
1 polymer ?
#
loop_
_entity_poly.entity_id
_entity_poly.type
_entity_poly.pdbx_seq_one_letter_code
_entity_poly.pdbx_strand_id
1 'polypeptide(L)'
;MKYLLDYSLNELKELLESMGEKPFRAGQLYSWLTQCASFEQMSNLSKPLREKLRAEYLEGYPEVLERLYSRDGTQKFLLELRDGNVVECVLMQYMYGKTLCISTQAGCAMGCAFCASTRGGLRRNLTAGEILGQVLRVNALLGGGRSITNVVLMGTGEPLANYDSVVKFLRLLHQKESLGVSMRNISLSTCGLVPEIYRFAKEGFWATLCLSLHSAIQQKREEIMPIAKKYALPQVIEAMQEY
;
A
#
# COMPACT_ATOMS: atom_id res chain seq x y z
N MET A 1 -12.81 -14.09 4.19
CA MET A 1 -13.20 -12.91 4.97
C MET A 1 -12.78 -11.66 4.21
N LYS A 2 -13.54 -10.58 4.32
CA LYS A 2 -13.26 -9.28 3.70
C LYS A 2 -12.55 -8.37 4.71
N TYR A 3 -11.68 -7.47 4.27
CA TYR A 3 -11.04 -6.51 5.15
C TYR A 3 -11.81 -5.19 5.18
N LEU A 4 -12.09 -4.66 6.38
CA LEU A 4 -12.76 -3.36 6.52
C LEU A 4 -11.88 -2.21 5.99
N LEU A 5 -10.57 -2.35 6.04
CA LEU A 5 -9.63 -1.38 5.45
C LEU A 5 -9.68 -1.29 3.92
N ASP A 6 -10.32 -2.25 3.24
CA ASP A 6 -10.56 -2.15 1.80
C ASP A 6 -11.67 -1.15 1.44
N TYR A 7 -12.46 -0.72 2.42
CA TYR A 7 -13.60 0.16 2.20
C TYR A 7 -13.25 1.63 2.46
N SER A 8 -13.66 2.49 1.55
CA SER A 8 -13.69 3.94 1.78
C SER A 8 -14.79 4.30 2.81
N LEU A 9 -14.76 5.51 3.34
CA LEU A 9 -15.81 5.97 4.25
C LEU A 9 -17.21 5.87 3.63
N ASN A 10 -17.36 6.14 2.33
CA ASN A 10 -18.66 6.04 1.65
C ASN A 10 -19.09 4.59 1.49
N GLU A 11 -18.19 3.70 1.08
CA GLU A 11 -18.48 2.26 1.00
C GLU A 11 -18.83 1.68 2.39
N LEU A 12 -18.21 2.17 3.48
CA LEU A 12 -18.60 1.78 4.85
C LEU A 12 -19.98 2.30 5.24
N LYS A 13 -20.39 3.50 4.77
CA LYS A 13 -21.76 3.99 4.98
C LYS A 13 -22.78 3.05 4.35
N GLU A 14 -22.60 2.72 3.07
CA GLU A 14 -23.46 1.79 2.34
C GLU A 14 -23.50 0.41 3.02
N LEU A 15 -22.34 -0.10 3.44
CA LEU A 15 -22.24 -1.36 4.17
C LEU A 15 -23.06 -1.33 5.46
N LEU A 16 -22.87 -0.31 6.30
CA LEU A 16 -23.58 -0.23 7.59
C LEU A 16 -25.08 0.03 7.43
N GLU A 17 -25.49 0.81 6.42
CA GLU A 17 -26.90 0.98 6.05
C GLU A 17 -27.54 -0.36 5.66
N SER A 18 -26.83 -1.19 4.87
CA SER A 18 -27.31 -2.53 4.50
C SER A 18 -27.45 -3.46 5.73
N MET A 19 -26.73 -3.16 6.81
CA MET A 19 -26.83 -3.86 8.09
C MET A 19 -27.92 -3.29 9.01
N GLY A 20 -28.63 -2.24 8.59
CA GLY A 20 -29.65 -1.55 9.39
C GLY A 20 -29.09 -0.51 10.37
N GLU A 21 -27.84 -0.13 10.23
CA GLU A 21 -27.18 0.88 11.08
C GLU A 21 -27.28 2.28 10.47
N LYS A 22 -27.15 3.30 11.32
CA LYS A 22 -27.21 4.70 10.89
C LYS A 22 -25.90 5.11 10.18
N PRO A 23 -25.95 5.94 9.10
CA PRO A 23 -24.77 6.32 8.29
C PRO A 23 -23.59 6.92 9.11
N PHE A 24 -23.88 7.68 10.17
CA PHE A 24 -22.84 8.30 11.00
C PHE A 24 -21.92 7.27 11.70
N ARG A 25 -22.39 6.02 11.87
CA ARG A 25 -21.60 4.92 12.45
C ARG A 25 -20.37 4.60 11.60
N ALA A 26 -20.45 4.83 10.28
CA ALA A 26 -19.29 4.64 9.40
C ALA A 26 -18.13 5.56 9.76
N GLY A 27 -18.38 6.81 10.11
CA GLY A 27 -17.35 7.74 10.59
C GLY A 27 -16.70 7.27 11.90
N GLN A 28 -17.50 6.72 12.82
CA GLN A 28 -17.00 6.16 14.06
C GLN A 28 -16.12 4.92 13.80
N LEU A 29 -16.60 3.98 12.99
CA LEU A 29 -15.85 2.78 12.59
C LEU A 29 -14.54 3.17 11.88
N TYR A 30 -14.62 4.06 10.90
CA TYR A 30 -13.46 4.51 10.13
C TYR A 30 -12.38 5.16 11.02
N SER A 31 -12.80 5.99 11.99
CA SER A 31 -11.90 6.59 12.96
C SER A 31 -11.14 5.54 13.79
N TRP A 32 -11.79 4.46 14.20
CA TRP A 32 -11.13 3.36 14.88
C TRP A 32 -10.19 2.58 13.97
N LEU A 33 -10.62 2.31 12.74
CA LEU A 33 -9.79 1.63 11.76
C LEU A 33 -8.49 2.40 11.47
N THR A 34 -8.55 3.72 11.34
CA THR A 34 -7.34 4.54 11.10
C THR A 34 -6.41 4.63 12.31
N GLN A 35 -6.88 4.29 13.50
CA GLN A 35 -6.09 4.19 14.73
C GLN A 35 -5.52 2.78 14.97
N CYS A 36 -5.74 1.85 14.05
CA CYS A 36 -5.31 0.45 14.18
C CYS A 36 -5.94 -0.27 15.39
N ALA A 37 -7.19 0.09 15.73
CA ALA A 37 -7.92 -0.47 16.86
C ALA A 37 -8.56 -1.82 16.52
N SER A 38 -8.60 -2.73 17.49
CA SER A 38 -9.38 -3.96 17.38
C SER A 38 -10.87 -3.70 17.65
N PHE A 39 -11.76 -4.61 17.25
CA PHE A 39 -13.20 -4.49 17.51
C PHE A 39 -13.52 -4.32 18.99
N GLU A 40 -12.73 -4.88 19.91
CA GLU A 40 -12.90 -4.73 21.36
C GLU A 40 -12.70 -3.30 21.82
N GLN A 41 -11.78 -2.58 21.21
CA GLN A 41 -11.42 -1.21 21.55
C GLN A 41 -12.44 -0.18 21.04
N MET A 42 -13.29 -0.54 20.05
CA MET A 42 -14.28 0.36 19.43
C MET A 42 -15.45 0.67 20.38
N SER A 43 -15.18 1.38 21.47
CA SER A 43 -16.10 1.56 22.61
C SER A 43 -17.39 2.33 22.29
N ASN A 44 -17.40 3.21 21.28
CA ASN A 44 -18.58 3.96 20.84
C ASN A 44 -19.44 3.22 19.80
N LEU A 45 -19.05 2.00 19.39
CA LEU A 45 -19.88 1.09 18.62
C LEU A 45 -20.57 0.09 19.55
N SER A 46 -21.84 -0.19 19.31
CA SER A 46 -22.60 -1.15 20.11
C SER A 46 -21.99 -2.55 20.03
N LYS A 47 -22.11 -3.31 21.12
CA LYS A 47 -21.61 -4.69 21.18
C LYS A 47 -22.19 -5.57 20.06
N PRO A 48 -23.52 -5.54 19.78
CA PRO A 48 -24.11 -6.31 18.68
C PRO A 48 -23.51 -5.95 17.31
N LEU A 49 -23.24 -4.66 17.04
CA LEU A 49 -22.62 -4.25 15.77
C LEU A 49 -21.19 -4.78 15.65
N ARG A 50 -20.40 -4.68 16.72
CA ARG A 50 -19.01 -5.21 16.73
C ARG A 50 -18.98 -6.73 16.51
N GLU A 51 -19.90 -7.48 17.11
CA GLU A 51 -20.03 -8.91 16.92
C GLU A 51 -20.45 -9.28 15.49
N LYS A 52 -21.41 -8.52 14.92
CA LYS A 52 -21.86 -8.68 13.54
C LYS A 52 -20.72 -8.40 12.54
N LEU A 53 -19.96 -7.32 12.73
CA LEU A 53 -18.80 -7.00 11.91
C LEU A 53 -17.73 -8.09 12.00
N ARG A 54 -17.36 -8.53 13.21
CA ARG A 54 -16.36 -9.57 13.42
C ARG A 54 -16.73 -10.93 12.79
N ALA A 55 -18.01 -11.24 12.69
CA ALA A 55 -18.45 -12.49 12.09
C ALA A 55 -18.14 -12.58 10.58
N GLU A 56 -18.10 -11.45 9.88
CA GLU A 56 -17.97 -11.40 8.42
C GLU A 56 -16.67 -10.71 7.95
N TYR A 57 -16.09 -9.85 8.77
CA TYR A 57 -14.98 -8.97 8.42
C TYR A 57 -13.79 -9.12 9.38
N LEU A 58 -12.64 -8.75 8.84
CA LEU A 58 -11.41 -8.48 9.60
C LEU A 58 -11.08 -6.99 9.47
N GLU A 59 -10.36 -6.44 10.43
CA GLU A 59 -9.90 -5.05 10.37
C GLU A 59 -8.96 -4.84 9.18
N GLY A 60 -7.98 -5.71 9.00
CA GLY A 60 -7.06 -5.73 7.86
C GLY A 60 -5.63 -5.31 8.19
N TYR A 61 -5.27 -5.20 9.49
CA TYR A 61 -3.89 -4.90 9.87
C TYR A 61 -3.00 -6.13 9.81
N PRO A 62 -1.76 -5.99 9.31
CA PRO A 62 -0.76 -7.04 9.44
C PRO A 62 -0.25 -7.14 10.89
N GLU A 63 0.25 -8.31 11.27
CA GLU A 63 0.97 -8.50 12.52
C GLU A 63 2.46 -8.20 12.34
N VAL A 64 3.10 -7.61 13.37
CA VAL A 64 4.53 -7.32 13.34
C VAL A 64 5.26 -8.54 13.90
N LEU A 65 5.91 -9.30 13.03
CA LEU A 65 6.72 -10.44 13.43
C LEU A 65 8.08 -9.99 13.98
N GLU A 66 8.69 -9.01 13.31
CA GLU A 66 10.01 -8.54 13.64
C GLU A 66 10.18 -7.06 13.33
N ARG A 67 10.98 -6.39 14.14
CA ARG A 67 11.41 -4.99 13.94
C ARG A 67 12.90 -4.88 14.13
N LEU A 68 13.60 -4.60 13.04
CA LEU A 68 15.04 -4.45 12.98
C LEU A 68 15.43 -2.97 12.97
N TYR A 69 16.53 -2.64 13.60
CA TYR A 69 17.04 -1.26 13.71
C TYR A 69 18.41 -1.16 13.07
N SER A 70 18.60 -0.16 12.23
CA SER A 70 19.90 0.23 11.71
C SER A 70 20.51 1.36 12.54
N ARG A 71 21.83 1.55 12.42
CA ARG A 71 22.58 2.61 13.15
C ARG A 71 22.16 4.03 12.77
N ASP A 72 21.64 4.22 11.57
CA ASP A 72 21.16 5.50 11.05
C ASP A 72 19.70 5.82 11.45
N GLY A 73 19.09 4.98 12.29
CA GLY A 73 17.71 5.12 12.74
C GLY A 73 16.68 4.51 11.77
N THR A 74 17.08 3.97 10.63
CA THR A 74 16.21 3.22 9.73
C THR A 74 15.69 1.96 10.42
N GLN A 75 14.42 1.64 10.20
CA GLN A 75 13.77 0.50 10.81
C GLN A 75 13.10 -0.35 9.74
N LYS A 76 13.38 -1.64 9.74
CA LYS A 76 12.74 -2.61 8.87
C LYS A 76 11.75 -3.44 9.68
N PHE A 77 10.54 -3.61 9.14
CA PHE A 77 9.50 -4.42 9.73
C PHE A 77 9.21 -5.63 8.84
N LEU A 78 9.09 -6.80 9.44
CA LEU A 78 8.49 -7.98 8.84
C LEU A 78 7.03 -8.02 9.29
N LEU A 79 6.13 -7.94 8.34
CA LEU A 79 4.70 -7.86 8.57
C LEU A 79 4.01 -9.11 8.04
N GLU A 80 3.36 -9.86 8.92
CA GLU A 80 2.58 -11.05 8.55
C GLU A 80 1.16 -10.66 8.18
N LEU A 81 0.74 -11.12 7.03
CA LEU A 81 -0.63 -11.02 6.55
C LEU A 81 -1.45 -12.21 7.08
N ARG A 82 -2.77 -12.09 7.04
CA ARG A 82 -3.70 -13.10 7.60
C ARG A 82 -3.57 -14.50 6.99
N ASP A 83 -3.04 -14.62 5.80
CA ASP A 83 -2.81 -15.88 5.09
C ASP A 83 -1.40 -16.45 5.32
N GLY A 84 -0.64 -15.88 6.24
CA GLY A 84 0.74 -16.29 6.56
C GLY A 84 1.80 -15.79 5.58
N ASN A 85 1.43 -15.03 4.55
CA ASN A 85 2.43 -14.34 3.75
C ASN A 85 3.09 -13.23 4.55
N VAL A 86 4.40 -13.07 4.38
CA VAL A 86 5.17 -12.02 5.03
C VAL A 86 5.61 -11.00 3.99
N VAL A 87 5.43 -9.72 4.32
CA VAL A 87 5.92 -8.60 3.52
C VAL A 87 6.82 -7.70 4.36
N GLU A 88 7.69 -6.98 3.68
CA GLU A 88 8.59 -6.04 4.33
C GLU A 88 8.10 -4.61 4.14
N CYS A 89 8.28 -3.78 5.17
CA CYS A 89 8.27 -2.34 5.02
C CYS A 89 9.45 -1.70 5.78
N VAL A 90 9.87 -0.53 5.32
CA VAL A 90 11.05 0.16 5.85
C VAL A 90 10.70 1.59 6.19
N LEU A 91 10.87 1.96 7.46
CA LEU A 91 10.74 3.32 7.94
C LEU A 91 12.10 4.01 7.91
N MET A 92 12.17 5.10 7.16
CA MET A 92 13.35 5.97 7.07
C MET A 92 13.04 7.32 7.68
N GLN A 93 13.98 7.88 8.41
CA GLN A 93 13.84 9.19 9.03
C GLN A 93 14.73 10.21 8.32
N TYR A 94 14.10 11.26 7.80
CA TYR A 94 14.77 12.37 7.14
C TYR A 94 14.48 13.68 7.86
N MET A 95 15.23 14.74 7.55
CA MET A 95 15.00 16.09 8.10
C MET A 95 13.61 16.62 7.75
N TYR A 96 13.07 16.25 6.58
CA TYR A 96 11.74 16.67 6.10
C TYR A 96 10.59 15.77 6.58
N GLY A 97 10.87 14.72 7.35
CA GLY A 97 9.84 13.85 7.89
C GLY A 97 10.17 12.37 7.84
N LYS A 98 9.19 11.53 8.13
CA LYS A 98 9.31 10.08 8.13
C LYS A 98 8.71 9.50 6.87
N THR A 99 9.53 8.77 6.11
CA THR A 99 9.14 8.08 4.88
C THR A 99 8.97 6.59 5.16
N LEU A 100 7.83 6.03 4.79
CA LEU A 100 7.59 4.59 4.86
C LEU A 100 7.62 3.98 3.46
N CYS A 101 8.55 3.06 3.23
CA CYS A 101 8.60 2.20 2.05
C CYS A 101 7.70 0.98 2.30
N ILE A 102 6.74 0.73 1.41
CA ILE A 102 5.73 -0.32 1.56
C ILE A 102 5.72 -1.29 0.39
N SER A 103 5.21 -2.49 0.64
CA SER A 103 5.04 -3.56 -0.34
C SER A 103 3.63 -3.54 -0.94
N THR A 104 3.52 -3.93 -2.22
CA THR A 104 2.25 -3.99 -2.96
C THR A 104 1.84 -5.40 -3.35
N GLN A 105 2.75 -6.35 -3.24
CA GLN A 105 2.54 -7.76 -3.55
C GLN A 105 3.25 -8.65 -2.51
N ALA A 106 2.80 -9.88 -2.35
CA ALA A 106 3.56 -10.94 -1.71
C ALA A 106 4.38 -11.67 -2.78
N GLY A 107 5.69 -11.39 -2.82
CA GLY A 107 6.57 -11.77 -3.93
C GLY A 107 6.42 -10.86 -5.15
N CYS A 108 7.08 -11.20 -6.27
CA CYS A 108 7.05 -10.39 -7.49
C CYS A 108 7.29 -11.27 -8.73
N ALA A 109 6.50 -11.05 -9.80
CA ALA A 109 6.60 -11.80 -11.05
C ALA A 109 7.60 -11.21 -12.06
N MET A 110 8.20 -10.04 -11.80
CA MET A 110 8.98 -9.31 -12.79
C MET A 110 10.32 -9.98 -13.15
N GLY A 111 10.87 -10.85 -12.28
CA GLY A 111 12.06 -11.64 -12.57
C GLY A 111 13.37 -10.85 -12.66
N CYS A 112 13.44 -9.64 -12.10
CA CYS A 112 14.66 -8.82 -12.15
C CYS A 112 15.82 -9.52 -11.46
N ALA A 113 16.95 -9.70 -12.16
CA ALA A 113 18.09 -10.51 -11.71
C ALA A 113 18.75 -10.01 -10.41
N PHE A 114 18.64 -8.72 -10.12
CA PHE A 114 19.21 -8.06 -8.95
C PHE A 114 18.26 -8.02 -7.75
N CYS A 115 16.97 -8.40 -7.91
CA CYS A 115 15.94 -8.18 -6.90
C CYS A 115 15.64 -9.44 -6.09
N ALA A 116 15.74 -9.35 -4.76
CA ALA A 116 15.44 -10.47 -3.87
C ALA A 116 13.94 -10.84 -3.87
N SER A 117 13.05 -9.88 -4.09
CA SER A 117 11.59 -10.08 -4.06
C SER A 117 11.06 -11.03 -5.15
N THR A 118 11.86 -11.31 -6.18
CA THR A 118 11.46 -12.19 -7.29
C THR A 118 11.85 -13.65 -7.08
N ARG A 119 12.74 -13.97 -6.09
CA ARG A 119 13.28 -15.33 -5.90
C ARG A 119 12.21 -16.40 -5.66
N GLY A 120 11.13 -16.02 -4.96
CA GLY A 120 9.98 -16.90 -4.68
C GLY A 120 8.83 -16.76 -5.68
N GLY A 121 8.99 -15.96 -6.75
CA GLY A 121 7.91 -15.60 -7.66
C GLY A 121 6.82 -14.76 -6.99
N LEU A 122 5.75 -14.51 -7.73
CA LEU A 122 4.55 -13.85 -7.20
C LEU A 122 3.67 -14.89 -6.51
N ARG A 123 3.33 -14.67 -5.26
CA ARG A 123 2.31 -15.44 -4.55
C ARG A 123 0.92 -14.86 -4.79
N ARG A 124 0.74 -13.56 -4.50
CA ARG A 124 -0.50 -12.82 -4.80
C ARG A 124 -0.31 -11.30 -4.73
N ASN A 125 -1.26 -10.59 -5.27
CA ASN A 125 -1.43 -9.16 -5.04
C ASN A 125 -1.94 -8.91 -3.62
N LEU A 126 -1.54 -7.79 -3.02
CA LEU A 126 -2.14 -7.27 -1.79
C LEU A 126 -3.43 -6.52 -2.12
N THR A 127 -4.41 -6.57 -1.22
CA THR A 127 -5.59 -5.70 -1.31
C THR A 127 -5.23 -4.27 -0.96
N ALA A 128 -6.07 -3.31 -1.31
CA ALA A 128 -5.88 -1.90 -0.93
C ALA A 128 -5.77 -1.74 0.59
N GLY A 129 -6.60 -2.47 1.33
CA GLY A 129 -6.61 -2.50 2.79
C GLY A 129 -5.33 -3.09 3.39
N GLU A 130 -4.77 -4.14 2.79
CA GLU A 130 -3.49 -4.71 3.25
C GLU A 130 -2.31 -3.76 2.99
N ILE A 131 -2.34 -3.02 1.87
CA ILE A 131 -1.33 -1.99 1.57
C ILE A 131 -1.46 -0.84 2.58
N LEU A 132 -2.68 -0.35 2.83
CA LEU A 132 -2.97 0.69 3.83
C LEU A 132 -2.63 0.23 5.25
N GLY A 133 -2.93 -1.03 5.56
CA GLY A 133 -2.67 -1.64 6.87
C GLY A 133 -1.20 -1.59 7.28
N GLN A 134 -0.25 -1.69 6.34
CA GLN A 134 1.17 -1.51 6.62
C GLN A 134 1.45 -0.09 7.15
N VAL A 135 0.88 0.92 6.48
CA VAL A 135 1.07 2.33 6.88
C VAL A 135 0.44 2.60 8.24
N LEU A 136 -0.81 2.16 8.45
CA LEU A 136 -1.52 2.37 9.71
C LEU A 136 -0.84 1.65 10.88
N ARG A 137 -0.39 0.38 10.68
CA ARG A 137 0.29 -0.39 11.71
C ARG A 137 1.59 0.30 12.17
N VAL A 138 2.44 0.71 11.22
CA VAL A 138 3.69 1.39 11.56
C VAL A 138 3.42 2.77 12.16
N ASN A 139 2.44 3.51 11.64
CA ASN A 139 2.03 4.81 12.19
C ASN A 139 1.58 4.70 13.65
N ALA A 140 0.79 3.67 13.99
CA ALA A 140 0.35 3.40 15.36
C ALA A 140 1.52 3.09 16.31
N LEU A 141 2.53 2.32 15.84
CA LEU A 141 3.77 2.03 16.60
C LEU A 141 4.62 3.28 16.86
N LEU A 142 4.43 4.34 16.09
CA LEU A 142 5.11 5.63 16.26
C LEU A 142 4.33 6.61 17.15
N GLY A 143 3.24 6.16 17.78
CA GLY A 143 2.37 6.96 18.63
C GLY A 143 1.13 7.50 17.93
N GLY A 144 0.85 7.08 16.71
CA GLY A 144 -0.34 7.48 15.97
C GLY A 144 -0.28 8.89 15.38
N GLY A 145 -1.46 9.51 15.18
CA GLY A 145 -1.57 10.80 14.52
C GLY A 145 -1.09 10.75 13.06
N ARG A 146 -0.31 11.74 12.65
CA ARG A 146 0.32 11.82 11.32
C ARG A 146 1.85 11.68 11.42
N SER A 147 2.31 10.63 12.09
CA SER A 147 3.75 10.40 12.27
C SER A 147 4.47 10.07 10.96
N ILE A 148 3.80 9.37 10.03
CA ILE A 148 4.31 9.11 8.69
C ILE A 148 3.88 10.26 7.78
N THR A 149 4.85 10.92 7.14
CA THR A 149 4.63 12.08 6.27
C THR A 149 4.70 11.73 4.79
N ASN A 150 5.50 10.74 4.44
CA ASN A 150 5.76 10.31 3.06
C ASN A 150 5.62 8.80 2.93
N VAL A 151 5.12 8.36 1.77
CA VAL A 151 4.98 6.92 1.47
C VAL A 151 5.58 6.63 0.11
N VAL A 152 6.41 5.58 0.03
CA VAL A 152 6.98 5.13 -1.25
C VAL A 152 6.63 3.67 -1.51
N LEU A 153 6.08 3.39 -2.68
CA LEU A 153 5.72 2.05 -3.13
C LEU A 153 6.94 1.45 -3.85
N MET A 154 7.95 1.09 -3.06
CA MET A 154 9.26 0.62 -3.52
C MET A 154 9.72 -0.64 -2.75
N GLY A 155 8.81 -1.28 -2.02
CA GLY A 155 9.04 -2.55 -1.33
C GLY A 155 8.86 -3.74 -2.27
N THR A 156 8.30 -4.83 -1.75
CA THR A 156 8.05 -6.05 -2.53
C THR A 156 6.89 -5.86 -3.52
N GLY A 157 7.14 -6.19 -4.79
CA GLY A 157 6.15 -6.18 -5.86
C GLY A 157 6.35 -5.08 -6.89
N GLU A 158 5.66 -5.23 -8.02
CA GLU A 158 5.50 -4.19 -9.03
C GLU A 158 4.14 -3.50 -8.81
N PRO A 159 4.12 -2.22 -8.39
CA PRO A 159 2.86 -1.56 -8.05
C PRO A 159 1.85 -1.52 -9.20
N LEU A 160 2.31 -1.26 -10.42
CA LEU A 160 1.42 -1.20 -11.58
C LEU A 160 0.91 -2.58 -12.04
N ALA A 161 1.52 -3.69 -11.60
CA ALA A 161 0.96 -5.03 -11.79
C ALA A 161 -0.17 -5.35 -10.79
N ASN A 162 -0.30 -4.57 -9.72
CA ASN A 162 -1.41 -4.60 -8.77
C ASN A 162 -2.28 -3.33 -8.87
N TYR A 163 -2.57 -2.91 -10.08
CA TYR A 163 -3.08 -1.60 -10.44
C TYR A 163 -4.30 -1.14 -9.61
N ASP A 164 -5.38 -1.92 -9.65
CA ASP A 164 -6.66 -1.50 -9.05
C ASP A 164 -6.57 -1.35 -7.52
N SER A 165 -5.83 -2.26 -6.86
CA SER A 165 -5.59 -2.17 -5.42
C SER A 165 -4.71 -0.97 -5.07
N VAL A 166 -3.68 -0.70 -5.87
CA VAL A 166 -2.79 0.45 -5.67
C VAL A 166 -3.52 1.76 -5.86
N VAL A 167 -4.31 1.91 -6.92
CA VAL A 167 -5.13 3.11 -7.15
C VAL A 167 -6.13 3.31 -6.02
N LYS A 168 -6.80 2.25 -5.57
CA LYS A 168 -7.71 2.33 -4.42
C LYS A 168 -6.97 2.72 -3.14
N PHE A 169 -5.81 2.12 -2.87
CA PHE A 169 -4.96 2.48 -1.74
C PHE A 169 -4.56 3.96 -1.74
N LEU A 170 -4.14 4.51 -2.89
CA LEU A 170 -3.77 5.93 -3.01
C LEU A 170 -4.94 6.84 -2.61
N ARG A 171 -6.14 6.52 -3.08
CA ARG A 171 -7.36 7.26 -2.71
C ARG A 171 -7.66 7.16 -1.21
N LEU A 172 -7.59 5.93 -0.63
CA LEU A 172 -7.82 5.71 0.79
C LEU A 172 -6.80 6.46 1.68
N LEU A 173 -5.51 6.41 1.33
CA LEU A 173 -4.45 7.06 2.09
C LEU A 173 -4.57 8.60 2.07
N HIS A 174 -5.05 9.17 0.94
CA HIS A 174 -5.21 10.60 0.75
C HIS A 174 -6.44 11.18 1.46
N GLN A 175 -7.45 10.38 1.79
CA GLN A 175 -8.66 10.84 2.47
C GLN A 175 -8.32 11.53 3.79
N LYS A 176 -8.98 12.67 4.08
CA LYS A 176 -8.77 13.44 5.32
C LYS A 176 -9.10 12.65 6.57
N GLU A 177 -10.09 11.77 6.48
CA GLU A 177 -10.56 10.87 7.51
C GLU A 177 -9.57 9.72 7.78
N SER A 178 -8.65 9.45 6.84
CA SER A 178 -7.51 8.55 6.99
C SER A 178 -6.29 9.32 7.51
N LEU A 179 -5.10 9.02 7.01
CA LEU A 179 -3.87 9.76 7.36
C LEU A 179 -3.76 11.10 6.62
N GLY A 180 -4.53 11.32 5.54
CA GLY A 180 -4.53 12.54 4.76
C GLY A 180 -3.16 12.87 4.16
N VAL A 181 -2.40 11.85 3.76
CA VAL A 181 -1.10 12.04 3.12
C VAL A 181 -1.30 12.72 1.77
N SER A 182 -0.59 13.83 1.56
CA SER A 182 -0.65 14.54 0.28
C SER A 182 -0.12 13.64 -0.84
N MET A 183 -0.77 13.66 -2.01
CA MET A 183 -0.30 12.92 -3.19
C MET A 183 1.15 13.29 -3.56
N ARG A 184 1.57 14.53 -3.37
CA ARG A 184 2.96 14.98 -3.60
C ARG A 184 3.98 14.32 -2.67
N ASN A 185 3.53 13.74 -1.57
CA ASN A 185 4.37 13.01 -0.61
C ASN A 185 4.33 11.49 -0.85
N ILE A 186 3.79 11.06 -2.00
CA ILE A 186 3.74 9.66 -2.40
C ILE A 186 4.57 9.48 -3.65
N SER A 187 5.44 8.47 -3.65
CA SER A 187 6.20 8.06 -4.83
C SER A 187 5.93 6.61 -5.14
N LEU A 188 5.72 6.31 -6.41
CA LEU A 188 5.48 4.98 -6.93
C LEU A 188 6.59 4.66 -7.94
N SER A 189 7.27 3.51 -7.77
CA SER A 189 8.28 3.06 -8.72
C SER A 189 7.73 1.93 -9.58
N THR A 190 8.05 1.96 -10.87
CA THR A 190 7.66 0.90 -11.81
C THR A 190 8.84 0.42 -12.63
N CYS A 191 8.85 -0.86 -12.99
CA CYS A 191 9.80 -1.44 -13.94
C CYS A 191 9.47 -1.10 -15.40
N GLY A 192 8.37 -0.38 -15.68
CA GLY A 192 8.01 0.09 -17.01
C GLY A 192 6.91 -0.75 -17.69
N LEU A 193 5.81 -0.98 -17.03
CA LEU A 193 4.59 -1.55 -17.61
C LEU A 193 3.87 -0.48 -18.43
N VAL A 194 4.23 -0.35 -19.71
CA VAL A 194 3.80 0.73 -20.60
C VAL A 194 2.29 0.96 -20.62
N PRO A 195 1.42 -0.06 -20.82
CA PRO A 195 -0.03 0.16 -20.80
C PRO A 195 -0.55 0.72 -19.48
N GLU A 196 0.03 0.25 -18.35
CA GLU A 196 -0.39 0.66 -17.02
C GLU A 196 0.14 2.06 -16.65
N ILE A 197 1.27 2.49 -17.22
CA ILE A 197 1.76 3.87 -17.09
C ILE A 197 0.76 4.82 -17.76
N TYR A 198 0.34 4.57 -19.01
CA TYR A 198 -0.68 5.36 -19.71
C TYR A 198 -2.03 5.35 -18.97
N ARG A 199 -2.39 4.21 -18.37
CA ARG A 199 -3.60 4.13 -17.55
C ARG A 199 -3.48 5.00 -16.30
N PHE A 200 -2.31 4.97 -15.64
CA PHE A 200 -2.05 5.74 -14.43
C PHE A 200 -1.99 7.25 -14.68
N ALA A 201 -1.48 7.69 -15.83
CA ALA A 201 -1.50 9.08 -16.24
C ALA A 201 -2.93 9.66 -16.28
N LYS A 202 -3.92 8.85 -16.67
CA LYS A 202 -5.34 9.26 -16.74
C LYS A 202 -6.03 9.38 -15.38
N GLU A 203 -5.45 8.84 -14.30
CA GLU A 203 -6.02 8.96 -12.95
C GLU A 203 -5.89 10.39 -12.39
N GLY A 204 -5.00 11.21 -12.94
CA GLY A 204 -4.78 12.59 -12.52
C GLY A 204 -4.18 12.72 -11.10
N PHE A 205 -3.47 11.71 -10.63
CA PHE A 205 -2.76 11.79 -9.36
C PHE A 205 -1.53 12.71 -9.47
N TRP A 206 -1.24 13.42 -8.38
CA TRP A 206 -0.04 14.25 -8.26
C TRP A 206 1.09 13.51 -7.50
N ALA A 207 1.05 12.19 -7.53
CA ALA A 207 2.10 11.34 -6.96
C ALA A 207 3.33 11.35 -7.87
N THR A 208 4.51 11.13 -7.33
CA THR A 208 5.72 11.00 -8.15
C THR A 208 5.78 9.59 -8.74
N LEU A 209 5.81 9.49 -10.07
CA LEU A 209 6.08 8.21 -10.76
C LEU A 209 7.57 8.12 -11.08
N CYS A 210 8.22 7.06 -10.59
CA CYS A 210 9.64 6.80 -10.79
C CYS A 210 9.84 5.60 -11.71
N LEU A 211 10.77 5.71 -12.66
CA LEU A 211 11.18 4.57 -13.48
C LEU A 211 12.37 3.84 -12.86
N SER A 212 12.22 2.56 -12.60
CA SER A 212 13.34 1.65 -12.33
C SER A 212 14.11 1.38 -13.63
N LEU A 213 15.00 2.32 -13.99
CA LEU A 213 15.71 2.31 -15.27
C LEU A 213 16.81 1.25 -15.32
N HIS A 214 17.68 1.23 -14.32
CA HIS A 214 18.86 0.37 -14.11
C HIS A 214 19.91 0.38 -15.23
N SER A 215 19.53 0.51 -16.49
CA SER A 215 20.43 0.73 -17.63
C SER A 215 19.74 1.56 -18.70
N ALA A 216 20.46 2.54 -19.27
CA ALA A 216 20.04 3.29 -20.45
C ALA A 216 20.34 2.55 -21.76
N ILE A 217 21.02 1.39 -21.72
CA ILE A 217 21.33 0.55 -22.86
C ILE A 217 20.33 -0.60 -22.89
N GLN A 218 19.50 -0.68 -23.95
CA GLN A 218 18.43 -1.66 -24.08
C GLN A 218 18.88 -3.10 -23.81
N GLN A 219 19.94 -3.54 -24.46
CA GLN A 219 20.50 -4.89 -24.33
C GLN A 219 20.84 -5.22 -22.86
N LYS A 220 21.56 -4.32 -22.16
CA LYS A 220 21.93 -4.49 -20.76
C LYS A 220 20.71 -4.51 -19.84
N ARG A 221 19.70 -3.72 -20.18
CA ARG A 221 18.45 -3.70 -19.43
C ARG A 221 17.70 -5.02 -19.56
N GLU A 222 17.66 -5.61 -20.77
CA GLU A 222 17.04 -6.92 -21.04
C GLU A 222 17.72 -8.08 -20.31
N GLU A 223 19.04 -8.00 -20.11
CA GLU A 223 19.80 -9.01 -19.37
C GLU A 223 19.40 -9.09 -17.89
N ILE A 224 19.04 -7.94 -17.27
CA ILE A 224 18.76 -7.86 -15.83
C ILE A 224 17.27 -7.67 -15.53
N MET A 225 16.44 -7.26 -16.50
CA MET A 225 15.01 -7.01 -16.35
C MET A 225 14.22 -7.65 -17.48
N PRO A 226 13.61 -8.82 -17.29
CA PRO A 226 12.88 -9.54 -18.35
C PRO A 226 11.77 -8.69 -19.01
N ILE A 227 11.15 -7.76 -18.27
CA ILE A 227 10.12 -6.86 -18.80
C ILE A 227 10.63 -5.97 -19.94
N ALA A 228 11.93 -5.68 -20.00
CA ALA A 228 12.53 -4.87 -21.04
C ALA A 228 12.50 -5.54 -22.43
N LYS A 229 12.36 -6.87 -22.48
CA LYS A 229 12.13 -7.61 -23.73
C LYS A 229 10.73 -7.37 -24.30
N LYS A 230 9.76 -7.06 -23.43
CA LYS A 230 8.38 -6.79 -23.83
C LYS A 230 8.16 -5.32 -24.19
N TYR A 231 8.78 -4.41 -23.45
CA TYR A 231 8.65 -2.97 -23.63
C TYR A 231 10.03 -2.35 -23.81
N ALA A 232 10.33 -1.93 -25.05
CA ALA A 232 11.58 -1.27 -25.38
C ALA A 232 11.72 0.07 -24.66
N LEU A 233 12.94 0.46 -24.33
CA LEU A 233 13.22 1.67 -23.56
C LEU A 233 12.60 2.94 -24.14
N PRO A 234 12.61 3.20 -25.47
CA PRO A 234 11.93 4.37 -26.04
C PRO A 234 10.45 4.41 -25.71
N GLN A 235 9.73 3.28 -25.79
CA GLN A 235 8.31 3.19 -25.46
C GLN A 235 8.05 3.49 -23.95
N VAL A 236 8.94 3.00 -23.08
CA VAL A 236 8.84 3.27 -21.64
C VAL A 236 9.05 4.75 -21.35
N ILE A 237 10.05 5.38 -21.99
CA ILE A 237 10.34 6.82 -21.82
C ILE A 237 9.17 7.66 -22.33
N GLU A 238 8.62 7.34 -23.51
CA GLU A 238 7.44 8.02 -24.05
C GLU A 238 6.24 7.94 -23.07
N ALA A 239 5.96 6.74 -22.54
CA ALA A 239 4.89 6.57 -21.56
C ALA A 239 5.14 7.36 -20.27
N MET A 240 6.39 7.46 -19.79
CA MET A 240 6.75 8.25 -18.62
C MET A 240 6.66 9.76 -18.84
N GLN A 241 6.79 10.22 -20.09
CA GLN A 241 6.63 11.64 -20.46
C GLN A 241 5.15 12.05 -20.53
N GLU A 242 4.26 11.10 -20.78
CA GLU A 242 2.81 11.33 -20.78
C GLU A 242 2.25 11.52 -19.36
N TYR A 243 2.89 10.93 -18.36
CA TYR A 243 2.54 11.10 -16.95
C TYR A 243 3.01 12.45 -16.40
#